data_9153cf1f978e4a3476564814ebb69328
#
_entry.id   9153cf1f978e4a3476564814ebb69328
#
_cell.length_a   1.000
_cell.length_b   1.000
_cell.length_c   1.000
_cell.angle_alpha   90.00
_cell.angle_beta   90.00
_cell.angle_gamma   90.00
#
_symmetry.space_group_name_H-M   'P 1'
#
loop_
_entity.id
_entity.type
_entity.pdbx_description
1 polymer ?
#
loop_
_entity_poly.entity_id
_entity_poly.type
_entity_poly.pdbx_seq_one_letter_code
_entity_poly.pdbx_strand_id
1 'polypeptide(L)'
;TVAPTRRDWISLAVLSVGLGLIVLDGTIVGVALPAIITDLNLDITQAQWVNSLYAVVLAALLLSTGKIADSWGRKRAFLLGLAVFVAGSVWAGLSETAGILISARAVQAVGAAFIMPSTLSTVNAVFRGKYRAAAFGVWGAVISGAAAVGPLAGGALTQWVSWHWIFLVNVPIGLIVAGGAVLTVRETRSPETRPGVDVDGAQLSAIAFGALVFAVIEGPSLGWWTPQAELTVFGWTWPTTAPVSAV
;
A
#
# COMPACT_ATOMS: atom_id res chain seq x y z
N THR A 1 -10.58 -31.57 -11.75
CA THR A 1 -9.92 -30.53 -10.91
C THR A 1 -9.30 -31.23 -9.72
N VAL A 2 -7.96 -31.19 -9.63
CA VAL A 2 -7.21 -31.74 -8.50
C VAL A 2 -7.61 -30.96 -7.23
N ALA A 3 -7.90 -31.67 -6.14
CA ALA A 3 -8.23 -31.03 -4.86
C ALA A 3 -6.98 -30.31 -4.30
N PRO A 4 -7.14 -29.10 -3.73
CA PRO A 4 -6.04 -28.41 -3.08
C PRO A 4 -5.51 -29.19 -1.88
N THR A 5 -4.21 -29.20 -1.71
CA THR A 5 -3.53 -29.85 -0.59
C THR A 5 -3.63 -29.00 0.69
N ARG A 6 -3.34 -29.59 1.86
CA ARG A 6 -3.23 -28.84 3.13
C ARG A 6 -2.22 -27.69 3.02
N ARG A 7 -1.13 -27.90 2.28
CA ARG A 7 -0.12 -26.86 2.04
C ARG A 7 -0.69 -25.67 1.25
N ASP A 8 -1.56 -25.93 0.27
CA ASP A 8 -2.17 -24.86 -0.53
C ASP A 8 -3.11 -23.99 0.34
N TRP A 9 -3.85 -24.59 1.27
CA TRP A 9 -4.69 -23.86 2.22
C TRP A 9 -3.87 -23.04 3.22
N ILE A 10 -2.74 -23.56 3.71
CA ILE A 10 -1.82 -22.79 4.56
C ILE A 10 -1.21 -21.63 3.76
N SER A 11 -0.81 -21.89 2.50
CA SER A 11 -0.32 -20.82 1.62
C SER A 11 -1.35 -19.71 1.42
N LEU A 12 -2.63 -20.09 1.23
CA LEU A 12 -3.72 -19.13 1.13
C LEU A 12 -3.84 -18.26 2.40
N ALA A 13 -3.81 -18.90 3.59
CA ALA A 13 -3.88 -18.17 4.85
C ALA A 13 -2.71 -17.19 5.00
N VAL A 14 -1.48 -17.62 4.72
CA VAL A 14 -0.27 -16.78 4.77
C VAL A 14 -0.37 -15.59 3.82
N LEU A 15 -0.76 -15.83 2.56
CA LEU A 15 -0.92 -14.77 1.57
C LEU A 15 -2.05 -13.80 1.93
N SER A 16 -3.15 -14.31 2.48
CA SER A 16 -4.28 -13.50 2.94
C SER A 16 -3.89 -12.61 4.14
N VAL A 17 -3.11 -13.13 5.09
CA VAL A 17 -2.59 -12.32 6.20
C VAL A 17 -1.62 -11.25 5.70
N GLY A 18 -0.76 -11.57 4.71
CA GLY A 18 0.11 -10.58 4.08
C GLY A 18 -0.67 -9.44 3.43
N LEU A 19 -1.77 -9.75 2.74
CA LEU A 19 -2.67 -8.72 2.23
C LEU A 19 -3.44 -8.02 3.35
N GLY A 20 -3.83 -8.74 4.38
CA GLY A 20 -4.45 -8.20 5.59
C GLY A 20 -3.60 -7.13 6.28
N LEU A 21 -2.26 -7.27 6.25
CA LEU A 21 -1.34 -6.24 6.74
C LEU A 21 -1.53 -4.89 6.03
N ILE A 22 -1.72 -4.91 4.70
CA ILE A 22 -1.94 -3.69 3.91
C ILE A 22 -3.25 -3.02 4.30
N VAL A 23 -4.31 -3.82 4.48
CA VAL A 23 -5.63 -3.32 4.88
C VAL A 23 -5.61 -2.81 6.31
N LEU A 24 -4.95 -3.55 7.21
CA LEU A 24 -4.74 -3.15 8.60
C LEU A 24 -3.99 -1.80 8.66
N ASP A 25 -2.88 -1.68 7.95
CA ASP A 25 -2.07 -0.45 7.89
C ASP A 25 -2.89 0.75 7.40
N GLY A 26 -3.69 0.58 6.36
CA GLY A 26 -4.55 1.65 5.86
C GLY A 26 -5.63 2.11 6.86
N THR A 27 -6.23 1.19 7.60
CA THR A 27 -7.28 1.48 8.57
C THR A 27 -6.75 1.97 9.91
N ILE A 28 -5.62 1.44 10.36
CA ILE A 28 -4.99 1.79 11.64
C ILE A 28 -4.45 3.23 11.63
N VAL A 29 -3.85 3.66 10.51
CA VAL A 29 -3.33 5.02 10.34
C VAL A 29 -4.45 6.06 10.40
N GLY A 30 -5.63 5.75 9.83
CA GLY A 30 -6.78 6.65 9.88
C GLY A 30 -7.21 7.01 11.29
N VAL A 31 -7.16 6.06 12.24
CA VAL A 31 -7.50 6.28 13.65
C VAL A 31 -6.37 7.00 14.40
N ALA A 32 -5.13 6.72 14.07
CA ALA A 32 -3.97 7.35 14.72
C ALA A 32 -3.67 8.77 14.19
N LEU A 33 -4.26 9.16 13.07
CA LEU A 33 -3.96 10.42 12.39
C LEU A 33 -4.08 11.66 13.29
N PRO A 34 -5.09 11.82 14.17
CA PRO A 34 -5.14 12.95 15.09
C PRO A 34 -3.94 13.03 16.03
N ALA A 35 -3.46 11.90 16.54
CA ALA A 35 -2.28 11.85 17.39
C ALA A 35 -1.00 12.19 16.62
N ILE A 36 -0.87 11.71 15.39
CA ILE A 36 0.24 12.04 14.48
C ILE A 36 0.25 13.54 14.17
N ILE A 37 -0.90 14.13 13.87
CA ILE A 37 -1.04 15.57 13.60
C ILE A 37 -0.53 16.38 14.79
N THR A 38 -0.94 16.00 16.01
CA THR A 38 -0.55 16.72 17.22
C THR A 38 0.93 16.59 17.52
N ASP A 39 1.48 15.38 17.39
CA ASP A 39 2.87 15.09 17.75
C ASP A 39 3.88 15.69 16.76
N LEU A 40 3.62 15.56 15.46
CA LEU A 40 4.48 16.07 14.40
C LEU A 40 4.11 17.51 13.96
N ASN A 41 3.12 18.15 14.61
CA ASN A 41 2.59 19.48 14.27
C ASN A 41 2.24 19.62 12.77
N LEU A 42 1.53 18.62 12.23
CA LEU A 42 1.14 18.61 10.82
C LEU A 42 0.07 19.66 10.54
N ASP A 43 0.20 20.32 9.41
CA ASP A 43 -0.92 21.04 8.81
C ASP A 43 -1.92 20.08 8.13
N ILE A 44 -3.08 20.62 7.73
CA ILE A 44 -4.16 19.82 7.10
C ILE A 44 -3.67 19.15 5.82
N THR A 45 -2.89 19.86 5.01
CA THR A 45 -2.36 19.37 3.74
C THR A 45 -1.38 18.21 3.96
N GLN A 46 -0.45 18.35 4.90
CA GLN A 46 0.50 17.29 5.26
C GLN A 46 -0.23 16.05 5.79
N ALA A 47 -1.25 16.25 6.64
CA ALA A 47 -2.06 15.15 7.16
C ALA A 47 -2.79 14.38 6.04
N GLN A 48 -3.29 15.09 5.04
CA GLN A 48 -3.89 14.47 3.84
C GLN A 48 -2.86 13.68 3.03
N TRP A 49 -1.65 14.21 2.84
CA TRP A 49 -0.59 13.55 2.11
C TRP A 49 -0.10 12.25 2.76
N VAL A 50 -0.15 12.11 4.07
CA VAL A 50 0.23 10.86 4.77
C VAL A 50 -0.53 9.65 4.22
N ASN A 51 -1.81 9.78 3.96
CA ASN A 51 -2.63 8.69 3.40
C ASN A 51 -2.74 8.73 1.88
N SER A 52 -2.85 9.92 1.28
CA SER A 52 -3.11 10.06 -0.14
C SER A 52 -1.92 9.66 -1.00
N LEU A 53 -0.68 9.98 -0.57
CA LEU A 53 0.52 9.55 -1.30
C LEU A 53 0.64 8.02 -1.33
N TYR A 54 0.30 7.36 -0.23
CA TYR A 54 0.24 5.90 -0.17
C TYR A 54 -0.74 5.35 -1.23
N ALA A 55 -1.96 5.87 -1.28
CA ALA A 55 -2.98 5.43 -2.22
C ALA A 55 -2.58 5.69 -3.69
N VAL A 56 -1.99 6.85 -3.98
CA VAL A 56 -1.51 7.22 -5.32
C VAL A 56 -0.41 6.29 -5.80
N VAL A 57 0.63 6.09 -4.98
CA VAL A 57 1.76 5.22 -5.34
C VAL A 57 1.29 3.78 -5.52
N LEU A 58 0.42 3.29 -4.63
CA LEU A 58 -0.18 1.97 -4.75
C LEU A 58 -0.94 1.82 -6.07
N ALA A 59 -1.85 2.74 -6.37
CA ALA A 59 -2.67 2.69 -7.59
C ALA A 59 -1.81 2.79 -8.86
N ALA A 60 -0.84 3.69 -8.87
CA ALA A 60 0.06 3.90 -10.00
C ALA A 60 0.88 2.66 -10.36
N LEU A 61 1.33 1.92 -9.34
CA LEU A 61 2.23 0.78 -9.53
C LEU A 61 1.50 -0.56 -9.69
N LEU A 62 0.22 -0.66 -9.30
CA LEU A 62 -0.50 -1.93 -9.18
C LEU A 62 -0.46 -2.78 -10.47
N LEU A 63 -0.68 -2.18 -11.61
CA LEU A 63 -0.68 -2.88 -12.91
C LEU A 63 0.73 -3.34 -13.30
N SER A 64 1.72 -2.47 -13.13
CA SER A 64 3.11 -2.78 -13.49
C SER A 64 3.71 -3.85 -12.59
N THR A 65 3.48 -3.77 -11.29
CA THR A 65 3.95 -4.78 -10.33
C THR A 65 3.27 -6.11 -10.52
N GLY A 66 2.00 -6.13 -10.92
CA GLY A 66 1.28 -7.35 -11.29
C GLY A 66 1.95 -8.06 -12.47
N LYS A 67 2.29 -7.32 -13.52
CA LYS A 67 2.98 -7.84 -14.70
C LYS A 67 4.39 -8.36 -14.35
N ILE A 68 5.12 -7.63 -13.50
CA ILE A 68 6.42 -8.07 -12.98
C ILE A 68 6.26 -9.37 -12.18
N ALA A 69 5.29 -9.45 -11.27
CA ALA A 69 5.04 -10.61 -10.45
C ALA A 69 4.71 -11.87 -11.30
N ASP A 70 3.91 -11.71 -12.33
CA ASP A 70 3.54 -12.80 -13.24
C ASP A 70 4.73 -13.31 -14.06
N SER A 71 5.66 -12.44 -14.46
CA SER A 71 6.84 -12.82 -15.26
C SER A 71 8.02 -13.30 -14.39
N TRP A 72 8.33 -12.58 -13.31
CA TRP A 72 9.49 -12.86 -12.46
C TRP A 72 9.24 -14.00 -11.46
N GLY A 73 7.99 -14.09 -10.98
CA GLY A 73 7.55 -15.08 -10.01
C GLY A 73 6.75 -14.46 -8.89
N ARG A 74 5.56 -14.99 -8.66
CA ARG A 74 4.59 -14.45 -7.70
C ARG A 74 5.07 -14.53 -6.26
N LYS A 75 5.70 -15.63 -5.87
CA LYS A 75 6.29 -15.79 -4.54
C LYS A 75 7.43 -14.80 -4.30
N ARG A 76 8.32 -14.65 -5.29
CA ARG A 76 9.44 -13.69 -5.19
C ARG A 76 8.94 -12.26 -5.09
N ALA A 77 7.97 -11.89 -5.93
CA ALA A 77 7.35 -10.57 -5.90
C ALA A 77 6.65 -10.30 -4.56
N PHE A 78 5.92 -11.28 -4.03
CA PHE A 78 5.29 -11.18 -2.70
C PHE A 78 6.32 -10.94 -1.59
N LEU A 79 7.40 -11.74 -1.54
CA LEU A 79 8.44 -11.61 -0.52
C LEU A 79 9.21 -10.29 -0.64
N LEU A 80 9.51 -9.84 -1.86
CA LEU A 80 10.10 -8.53 -2.10
C LEU A 80 9.18 -7.42 -1.61
N GLY A 81 7.90 -7.47 -2.01
CA GLY A 81 6.91 -6.49 -1.58
C GLY A 81 6.77 -6.43 -0.06
N LEU A 82 6.74 -7.60 0.59
CA LEU A 82 6.68 -7.70 2.05
C LEU A 82 7.94 -7.12 2.73
N ALA A 83 9.13 -7.40 2.20
CA ALA A 83 10.38 -6.84 2.71
C ALA A 83 10.40 -5.31 2.60
N VAL A 84 9.99 -4.77 1.45
CA VAL A 84 9.90 -3.32 1.22
C VAL A 84 8.83 -2.68 2.12
N PHE A 85 7.68 -3.33 2.28
CA PHE A 85 6.60 -2.86 3.15
C PHE A 85 7.05 -2.82 4.62
N VAL A 86 7.70 -3.87 5.11
CA VAL A 86 8.23 -3.92 6.48
C VAL A 86 9.33 -2.89 6.70
N ALA A 87 10.25 -2.72 5.74
CA ALA A 87 11.28 -1.69 5.80
C ALA A 87 10.67 -0.28 5.87
N GLY A 88 9.67 0.01 5.03
CA GLY A 88 8.90 1.25 5.08
C GLY A 88 8.16 1.43 6.39
N SER A 89 7.63 0.35 6.98
CA SER A 89 6.96 0.36 8.28
C SER A 89 7.93 0.70 9.42
N VAL A 90 9.13 0.14 9.42
CA VAL A 90 10.18 0.52 10.38
C VAL A 90 10.54 2.00 10.23
N TRP A 91 10.72 2.46 8.99
CA TRP A 91 11.03 3.86 8.72
C TRP A 91 9.92 4.80 9.16
N ALA A 92 8.65 4.46 8.90
CA ALA A 92 7.50 5.22 9.37
C ALA A 92 7.40 5.24 10.90
N GLY A 93 7.64 4.10 11.55
CA GLY A 93 7.65 3.98 13.01
C GLY A 93 8.81 4.70 13.71
N LEU A 94 9.83 5.14 12.99
CA LEU A 94 10.96 5.92 13.49
C LEU A 94 10.93 7.37 12.98
N SER A 95 9.84 7.81 12.38
CA SER A 95 9.74 9.15 11.79
C SER A 95 9.50 10.21 12.88
N GLU A 96 10.24 11.32 12.76
CA GLU A 96 10.15 12.48 13.64
C GLU A 96 9.63 13.73 12.92
N THR A 97 9.39 13.64 11.62
CA THR A 97 8.92 14.76 10.79
C THR A 97 7.90 14.30 9.75
N ALA A 98 7.04 15.24 9.32
CA ALA A 98 6.06 15.03 8.27
C ALA A 98 6.69 14.43 6.99
N GLY A 99 7.78 15.02 6.52
CA GLY A 99 8.45 14.61 5.28
C GLY A 99 8.99 13.19 5.36
N ILE A 100 9.58 12.80 6.50
CA ILE A 100 10.07 11.44 6.72
C ILE A 100 8.89 10.45 6.74
N LEU A 101 7.81 10.77 7.46
CA LEU A 101 6.63 9.91 7.52
C LEU A 101 5.98 9.73 6.14
N ILE A 102 5.77 10.81 5.41
CA ILE A 102 5.19 10.76 4.05
C ILE A 102 6.07 9.94 3.10
N SER A 103 7.40 10.11 3.16
CA SER A 103 8.34 9.34 2.34
C SER A 103 8.31 7.85 2.70
N ALA A 104 8.26 7.52 3.98
CA ALA A 104 8.15 6.14 4.46
C ALA A 104 6.82 5.49 4.00
N ARG A 105 5.72 6.25 3.99
CA ARG A 105 4.43 5.81 3.45
C ARG A 105 4.50 5.50 1.94
N ALA A 106 5.25 6.29 1.17
CA ALA A 106 5.49 6.00 -0.24
C ALA A 106 6.24 4.67 -0.42
N VAL A 107 7.26 4.40 0.39
CA VAL A 107 7.99 3.13 0.37
C VAL A 107 7.09 1.96 0.75
N GLN A 108 6.26 2.10 1.78
CA GLN A 108 5.26 1.08 2.13
C GLN A 108 4.31 0.79 0.96
N ALA A 109 3.85 1.82 0.25
CA ALA A 109 2.96 1.69 -0.90
C ALA A 109 3.61 0.91 -2.06
N VAL A 110 4.90 1.11 -2.32
CA VAL A 110 5.66 0.30 -3.28
C VAL A 110 5.62 -1.18 -2.89
N GLY A 111 5.89 -1.49 -1.62
CA GLY A 111 5.80 -2.86 -1.11
C GLY A 111 4.40 -3.46 -1.26
N ALA A 112 3.37 -2.71 -0.86
CA ALA A 112 1.97 -3.10 -0.99
C ALA A 112 1.56 -3.39 -2.43
N ALA A 113 2.08 -2.60 -3.39
CA ALA A 113 1.82 -2.77 -4.81
C ALA A 113 2.33 -4.13 -5.35
N PHE A 114 3.37 -4.69 -4.78
CA PHE A 114 3.83 -6.05 -5.12
C PHE A 114 3.02 -7.15 -4.41
N ILE A 115 2.62 -6.94 -3.15
CA ILE A 115 1.89 -7.94 -2.36
C ILE A 115 0.51 -8.21 -2.96
N MET A 116 -0.25 -7.18 -3.29
CA MET A 116 -1.65 -7.27 -3.67
C MET A 116 -1.86 -8.12 -4.94
N PRO A 117 -1.24 -7.83 -6.10
CA PRO A 117 -1.42 -8.63 -7.29
C PRO A 117 -0.80 -10.03 -7.16
N SER A 118 0.34 -10.17 -6.48
CA SER A 118 0.99 -11.47 -6.26
C SER A 118 0.10 -12.44 -5.50
N THR A 119 -0.63 -11.95 -4.49
CA THR A 119 -1.59 -12.74 -3.72
C THR A 119 -2.75 -13.20 -4.59
N LEU A 120 -3.39 -12.26 -5.29
CA LEU A 120 -4.54 -12.54 -6.15
C LEU A 120 -4.20 -13.53 -7.28
N SER A 121 -3.08 -13.30 -7.95
CA SER A 121 -2.60 -14.17 -9.04
C SER A 121 -2.26 -15.58 -8.54
N THR A 122 -1.66 -15.71 -7.34
CA THR A 122 -1.35 -17.02 -6.75
C THR A 122 -2.62 -17.77 -6.38
N VAL A 123 -3.59 -17.12 -5.75
CA VAL A 123 -4.89 -17.74 -5.40
C VAL A 123 -5.58 -18.25 -6.67
N ASN A 124 -5.61 -17.45 -7.74
CA ASN A 124 -6.21 -17.84 -9.02
C ASN A 124 -5.49 -19.00 -9.71
N ALA A 125 -4.17 -19.12 -9.56
CA ALA A 125 -3.39 -20.19 -10.15
C ALA A 125 -3.58 -21.53 -9.43
N VAL A 126 -3.67 -21.50 -8.10
CA VAL A 126 -3.72 -22.71 -7.25
C VAL A 126 -5.14 -23.23 -7.07
N PHE A 127 -6.11 -22.34 -6.86
CA PHE A 127 -7.50 -22.73 -6.58
C PHE A 127 -8.37 -22.61 -7.83
N ARG A 128 -9.02 -23.72 -8.20
CA ARG A 128 -9.86 -23.80 -9.40
C ARG A 128 -11.24 -24.40 -9.08
N GLY A 129 -12.23 -24.09 -9.92
CA GLY A 129 -13.59 -24.60 -9.80
C GLY A 129 -14.22 -24.22 -8.45
N LYS A 130 -14.88 -25.15 -7.78
CA LYS A 130 -15.56 -24.93 -6.48
C LYS A 130 -14.60 -24.46 -5.36
N TYR A 131 -13.35 -24.84 -5.40
CA TYR A 131 -12.36 -24.45 -4.40
C TYR A 131 -11.95 -22.98 -4.52
N ARG A 132 -12.08 -22.39 -5.71
CA ARG A 132 -11.80 -20.97 -5.92
C ARG A 132 -12.76 -20.08 -5.13
N ALA A 133 -14.05 -20.39 -5.13
CA ALA A 133 -15.04 -19.64 -4.33
C ALA A 133 -14.72 -19.71 -2.83
N ALA A 134 -14.38 -20.92 -2.33
CA ALA A 134 -13.98 -21.09 -0.93
C ALA A 134 -12.70 -20.32 -0.59
N ALA A 135 -11.69 -20.34 -1.48
CA ALA A 135 -10.45 -19.59 -1.29
C ALA A 135 -10.67 -18.08 -1.23
N PHE A 136 -11.52 -17.53 -2.10
CA PHE A 136 -11.91 -16.12 -2.04
C PHE A 136 -12.76 -15.79 -0.82
N GLY A 137 -13.56 -16.73 -0.31
CA GLY A 137 -14.27 -16.59 0.96
C GLY A 137 -13.30 -16.41 2.15
N VAL A 138 -12.28 -17.28 2.24
CA VAL A 138 -11.23 -17.17 3.26
C VAL A 138 -10.45 -15.85 3.12
N TRP A 139 -10.05 -15.53 1.90
CA TRP A 139 -9.32 -14.31 1.57
C TRP A 139 -10.12 -13.05 1.96
N GLY A 140 -11.41 -13.00 1.60
CA GLY A 140 -12.31 -11.90 1.97
C GLY A 140 -12.54 -11.81 3.49
N ALA A 141 -12.67 -12.94 4.19
CA ALA A 141 -12.84 -12.96 5.63
C ALA A 141 -11.60 -12.39 6.37
N VAL A 142 -10.39 -12.73 5.92
CA VAL A 142 -9.15 -12.20 6.50
C VAL A 142 -9.05 -10.68 6.27
N ILE A 143 -9.35 -10.20 5.06
CA ILE A 143 -9.34 -8.77 4.74
C ILE A 143 -10.35 -8.00 5.59
N SER A 144 -11.59 -8.51 5.68
CA SER A 144 -12.63 -7.88 6.50
C SER A 144 -12.26 -7.88 7.98
N GLY A 145 -11.67 -8.97 8.47
CA GLY A 145 -11.15 -9.07 9.83
C GLY A 145 -10.04 -8.05 10.09
N ALA A 146 -9.09 -7.92 9.18
CA ALA A 146 -8.02 -6.93 9.28
C ALA A 146 -8.57 -5.49 9.29
N ALA A 147 -9.56 -5.19 8.43
CA ALA A 147 -10.21 -3.88 8.41
C ALA A 147 -10.94 -3.56 9.72
N ALA A 148 -11.56 -4.56 10.36
CA ALA A 148 -12.24 -4.39 11.63
C ALA A 148 -11.27 -4.26 12.82
N VAL A 149 -10.15 -5.01 12.79
CA VAL A 149 -9.13 -4.97 13.85
C VAL A 149 -8.33 -3.68 13.81
N GLY A 150 -8.13 -3.08 12.62
CA GLY A 150 -7.34 -1.86 12.45
C GLY A 150 -7.70 -0.72 13.40
N PRO A 151 -8.96 -0.26 13.41
CA PRO A 151 -9.39 0.81 14.32
C PRO A 151 -9.22 0.46 15.80
N LEU A 152 -9.48 -0.78 16.19
CA LEU A 152 -9.32 -1.24 17.58
C LEU A 152 -7.84 -1.25 17.99
N ALA A 153 -6.99 -1.83 17.15
CA ALA A 153 -5.55 -1.87 17.39
C ALA A 153 -4.94 -0.47 17.35
N GLY A 154 -5.37 0.36 16.40
CA GLY A 154 -4.91 1.75 16.27
C GLY A 154 -5.24 2.58 17.48
N GLY A 155 -6.48 2.52 17.95
CA GLY A 155 -6.93 3.20 19.17
C GLY A 155 -6.14 2.74 20.39
N ALA A 156 -6.01 1.44 20.58
CA ALA A 156 -5.29 0.85 21.72
C ALA A 156 -3.80 1.25 21.72
N LEU A 157 -3.11 1.06 20.60
CA LEU A 157 -1.70 1.39 20.49
C LEU A 157 -1.43 2.89 20.68
N THR A 158 -2.27 3.74 20.11
CA THR A 158 -2.13 5.20 20.19
C THR A 158 -2.39 5.71 21.61
N GLN A 159 -3.39 5.15 22.32
CA GLN A 159 -3.74 5.58 23.68
C GLN A 159 -2.78 5.04 24.74
N TRP A 160 -2.34 3.79 24.64
CA TRP A 160 -1.62 3.13 25.73
C TRP A 160 -0.11 3.04 25.53
N VAL A 161 0.36 3.22 24.27
CA VAL A 161 1.79 3.12 23.97
C VAL A 161 2.26 4.37 23.22
N SER A 162 2.15 4.39 21.90
CA SER A 162 2.49 5.50 21.01
C SER A 162 1.99 5.20 19.61
N TRP A 163 1.66 6.24 18.82
CA TRP A 163 1.26 6.08 17.43
C TRP A 163 2.36 5.43 16.56
N HIS A 164 3.63 5.54 16.89
CA HIS A 164 4.72 4.88 16.18
C HIS A 164 4.54 3.36 16.09
N TRP A 165 3.92 2.75 17.10
CA TRP A 165 3.69 1.32 17.16
C TRP A 165 2.65 0.81 16.16
N ILE A 166 1.80 1.69 15.61
CA ILE A 166 0.88 1.28 14.53
C ILE A 166 1.62 0.83 13.27
N PHE A 167 2.83 1.36 13.04
CA PHE A 167 3.72 0.94 11.96
C PHE A 167 4.61 -0.23 12.40
N LEU A 168 5.17 -0.17 13.61
CA LEU A 168 6.08 -1.20 14.10
C LEU A 168 5.40 -2.56 14.29
N VAL A 169 4.10 -2.61 14.52
CA VAL A 169 3.34 -3.87 14.61
C VAL A 169 3.37 -4.68 13.31
N ASN A 170 3.58 -4.03 12.17
CA ASN A 170 3.73 -4.69 10.88
C ASN A 170 5.01 -5.55 10.81
N VAL A 171 6.02 -5.25 11.62
CA VAL A 171 7.32 -5.95 11.58
C VAL A 171 7.18 -7.41 12.04
N PRO A 172 6.71 -7.72 13.27
CA PRO A 172 6.59 -9.10 13.70
C PRO A 172 5.61 -9.89 12.83
N ILE A 173 4.48 -9.29 12.43
CA ILE A 173 3.51 -9.97 11.58
C ILE A 173 4.12 -10.23 10.18
N GLY A 174 4.81 -9.24 9.61
CA GLY A 174 5.49 -9.37 8.32
C GLY A 174 6.56 -10.47 8.34
N LEU A 175 7.35 -10.59 9.42
CA LEU A 175 8.34 -11.66 9.57
C LEU A 175 7.70 -13.04 9.64
N ILE A 176 6.59 -13.20 10.36
CA ILE A 176 5.83 -14.45 10.45
C ILE A 176 5.27 -14.81 9.05
N VAL A 177 4.69 -13.83 8.34
CA VAL A 177 4.17 -14.02 6.98
C VAL A 177 5.29 -14.38 6.02
N ALA A 178 6.45 -13.72 6.10
CA ALA A 178 7.61 -14.05 5.26
C ALA A 178 8.09 -15.49 5.49
N GLY A 179 8.24 -15.90 6.74
CA GLY A 179 8.60 -17.28 7.10
C GLY A 179 7.58 -18.28 6.58
N GLY A 180 6.29 -18.03 6.79
CA GLY A 180 5.20 -18.85 6.27
C GLY A 180 5.22 -18.94 4.74
N ALA A 181 5.45 -17.82 4.04
CA ALA A 181 5.50 -17.79 2.59
C ALA A 181 6.72 -18.56 2.04
N VAL A 182 7.88 -18.43 2.66
CA VAL A 182 9.07 -19.20 2.27
C VAL A 182 8.81 -20.70 2.35
N LEU A 183 8.18 -21.16 3.43
CA LEU A 183 7.94 -22.57 3.70
C LEU A 183 6.78 -23.17 2.89
N THR A 184 5.69 -22.43 2.68
CA THR A 184 4.45 -22.99 2.16
C THR A 184 4.11 -22.57 0.75
N VAL A 185 4.37 -21.33 0.35
CA VAL A 185 4.02 -20.82 -0.97
C VAL A 185 4.94 -21.41 -2.03
N ARG A 186 4.32 -21.98 -3.07
CA ARG A 186 5.05 -22.47 -4.25
C ARG A 186 5.27 -21.31 -5.23
N GLU A 187 6.43 -21.32 -5.90
CA GLU A 187 6.64 -20.37 -6.98
C GLU A 187 5.72 -20.68 -8.15
N THR A 188 5.03 -19.67 -8.62
CA THR A 188 4.16 -19.75 -9.79
C THR A 188 4.45 -18.58 -10.73
N ARG A 189 4.37 -18.81 -12.02
CA ARG A 189 4.56 -17.80 -13.07
C ARG A 189 3.50 -17.98 -14.15
N SER A 190 3.27 -16.95 -14.94
CA SER A 190 2.43 -17.03 -16.13
C SER A 190 3.32 -17.21 -17.35
N PRO A 191 3.24 -18.35 -18.07
CA PRO A 191 4.10 -18.61 -19.23
C PRO A 191 3.80 -17.69 -20.43
N GLU A 192 2.61 -17.08 -20.44
CA GLU A 192 2.13 -16.23 -21.55
C GLU A 192 2.47 -14.76 -21.41
N THR A 193 3.03 -14.35 -20.26
CA THR A 193 3.33 -12.94 -19.99
C THR A 193 4.61 -12.57 -20.75
N ARG A 194 4.50 -11.68 -21.74
CA ARG A 194 5.68 -11.11 -22.39
C ARG A 194 6.57 -10.43 -21.36
N PRO A 195 7.89 -10.71 -21.35
CA PRO A 195 8.81 -10.02 -20.47
C PRO A 195 8.78 -8.51 -20.78
N GLY A 196 8.59 -7.71 -19.77
CA GLY A 196 8.65 -6.24 -19.90
C GLY A 196 7.82 -5.56 -18.82
N VAL A 197 8.36 -4.50 -18.28
CA VAL A 197 7.63 -3.57 -17.43
C VAL A 197 6.86 -2.63 -18.35
N ASP A 198 5.58 -2.43 -18.09
CA ASP A 198 4.79 -1.40 -18.76
C ASP A 198 5.13 -0.05 -18.13
N VAL A 199 6.29 0.48 -18.54
CA VAL A 199 6.80 1.74 -18.00
C VAL A 199 5.87 2.90 -18.40
N ASP A 200 5.37 2.88 -19.63
CA ASP A 200 4.47 3.93 -20.15
C ASP A 200 3.14 3.91 -19.39
N GLY A 201 2.54 2.73 -19.19
CA GLY A 201 1.31 2.59 -18.42
C GLY A 201 1.49 2.96 -16.95
N ALA A 202 2.63 2.62 -16.35
CA ALA A 202 2.95 3.01 -14.98
C ALA A 202 3.12 4.53 -14.85
N GLN A 203 3.82 5.17 -15.79
CA GLN A 203 4.01 6.62 -15.81
C GLN A 203 2.68 7.35 -16.02
N LEU A 204 1.89 6.93 -17.00
CA LEU A 204 0.57 7.52 -17.25
C LEU A 204 -0.36 7.38 -16.04
N SER A 205 -0.38 6.22 -15.40
CA SER A 205 -1.17 6.00 -14.19
C SER A 205 -0.69 6.88 -13.04
N ALA A 206 0.63 6.98 -12.83
CA ALA A 206 1.22 7.83 -11.80
C ALA A 206 0.88 9.31 -12.02
N ILE A 207 1.00 9.79 -13.27
CA ILE A 207 0.65 11.17 -13.63
C ILE A 207 -0.84 11.42 -13.43
N ALA A 208 -1.71 10.55 -13.95
CA ALA A 208 -3.16 10.73 -13.86
C ALA A 208 -3.67 10.72 -12.42
N PHE A 209 -3.33 9.69 -11.63
CA PHE A 209 -3.74 9.61 -10.23
C PHE A 209 -3.03 10.66 -9.36
N GLY A 210 -1.74 10.93 -9.62
CA GLY A 210 -0.98 11.95 -8.93
C GLY A 210 -1.56 13.34 -9.13
N ALA A 211 -1.87 13.71 -10.38
CA ALA A 211 -2.49 14.99 -10.71
C ALA A 211 -3.88 15.12 -10.08
N LEU A 212 -4.71 14.07 -10.16
CA LEU A 212 -6.05 14.08 -9.57
C LEU A 212 -5.99 14.30 -8.06
N VAL A 213 -5.13 13.54 -7.35
CA VAL A 213 -5.01 13.65 -5.90
C VAL A 213 -4.37 14.96 -5.50
N PHE A 214 -3.34 15.41 -6.22
CA PHE A 214 -2.74 16.73 -6.03
C PHE A 214 -3.80 17.83 -6.14
N ALA A 215 -4.62 17.78 -7.20
CA ALA A 215 -5.70 18.74 -7.39
C ALA A 215 -6.68 18.74 -6.21
N VAL A 216 -7.10 17.57 -5.72
CA VAL A 216 -8.05 17.47 -4.61
C VAL A 216 -7.45 17.99 -3.30
N ILE A 217 -6.17 17.72 -3.02
CA ILE A 217 -5.51 18.12 -1.77
C ILE A 217 -5.13 19.59 -1.80
N GLU A 218 -4.50 20.05 -2.86
CA GLU A 218 -3.93 21.39 -2.96
C GLU A 218 -4.91 22.42 -3.53
N GLY A 219 -5.99 21.97 -4.19
CA GLY A 219 -6.98 22.86 -4.80
C GLY A 219 -7.57 23.91 -3.85
N PRO A 220 -7.92 23.57 -2.59
CA PRO A 220 -8.39 24.57 -1.63
C PRO A 220 -7.37 25.66 -1.28
N SER A 221 -6.07 25.34 -1.27
CA SER A 221 -5.00 26.28 -0.92
C SER A 221 -4.47 27.06 -2.12
N LEU A 222 -4.32 26.38 -3.27
CA LEU A 222 -3.80 27.00 -4.48
C LEU A 222 -4.88 27.70 -5.33
N GLY A 223 -6.16 27.41 -5.05
CA GLY A 223 -7.30 27.86 -5.84
C GLY A 223 -7.60 26.95 -7.04
N TRP A 224 -8.87 26.58 -7.25
CA TRP A 224 -9.27 25.65 -8.29
C TRP A 224 -9.20 26.24 -9.72
N TRP A 225 -9.49 27.51 -9.87
CA TRP A 225 -9.58 28.16 -11.17
C TRP A 225 -8.64 29.35 -11.29
N THR A 226 -8.56 30.15 -10.23
CA THR A 226 -7.68 31.31 -10.12
C THR A 226 -6.63 31.06 -9.05
N PRO A 227 -5.35 31.34 -9.31
CA PRO A 227 -4.29 31.15 -8.32
C PRO A 227 -4.58 31.97 -7.05
N GLN A 228 -4.56 31.33 -5.90
CA GLN A 228 -4.70 31.96 -4.58
C GLN A 228 -3.40 31.94 -3.78
N ALA A 229 -2.48 31.02 -4.14
CA ALA A 229 -1.16 30.92 -3.57
C ALA A 229 -0.13 30.57 -4.65
N GLU A 230 1.14 30.81 -4.37
CA GLU A 230 2.24 30.44 -5.25
C GLU A 230 2.60 28.97 -5.06
N LEU A 231 2.78 28.24 -6.15
CA LEU A 231 3.32 26.89 -6.13
C LEU A 231 4.76 26.91 -6.63
N THR A 232 5.69 26.50 -5.76
CA THR A 232 7.10 26.36 -6.16
C THR A 232 7.51 24.88 -6.14
N VAL A 233 7.93 24.36 -7.31
CA VAL A 233 8.38 22.98 -7.48
C VAL A 233 9.72 22.98 -8.19
N PHE A 234 10.74 22.37 -7.58
CA PHE A 234 12.10 22.26 -8.12
C PHE A 234 12.70 23.61 -8.59
N GLY A 235 12.39 24.70 -7.87
CA GLY A 235 12.91 26.04 -8.21
C GLY A 235 12.12 26.80 -9.28
N TRP A 236 11.07 26.20 -9.82
CA TRP A 236 10.11 26.85 -10.71
C TRP A 236 8.88 27.28 -9.93
N THR A 237 8.45 28.54 -10.09
CA THR A 237 7.32 29.12 -9.33
C THR A 237 6.16 29.44 -10.27
N TRP A 238 4.99 28.91 -9.94
CA TRP A 238 3.72 29.32 -10.54
C TRP A 238 3.17 30.50 -9.76
N PRO A 239 3.16 31.70 -10.33
CA PRO A 239 2.81 32.90 -9.59
C PRO A 239 1.30 33.06 -9.45
N THR A 240 0.88 33.80 -8.42
CA THR A 240 -0.54 34.18 -8.23
C THR A 240 -1.09 35.05 -9.36
N THR A 241 -0.22 35.64 -10.19
CA THR A 241 -0.61 36.44 -11.37
C THR A 241 -0.87 35.61 -12.62
N ALA A 242 -0.69 34.26 -12.55
CA ALA A 242 -0.97 33.40 -13.68
C ALA A 242 -2.47 33.42 -14.05
N PRO A 243 -2.82 33.25 -15.35
CA PRO A 243 -4.23 33.30 -15.80
C PRO A 243 -5.07 32.11 -15.35
N VAL A 244 -4.41 31.02 -14.97
CA VAL A 244 -5.07 29.79 -14.48
C VAL A 244 -4.32 29.26 -13.28
N SER A 245 -4.99 28.48 -12.42
CA SER A 245 -4.36 27.81 -11.29
C SER A 245 -3.38 26.73 -11.73
N ALA A 246 -2.45 26.36 -10.85
CA ALA A 246 -1.55 25.22 -11.01
C ALA A 246 -2.24 23.86 -10.75
N VAL A 247 -3.52 23.88 -10.36
CA VAL A 247 -4.34 22.71 -10.01
C VAL A 247 -5.25 22.33 -11.16
#